data_a42f4345b63c41f2b7e03b583d810394
#
_entry.id   a42f4345b63c41f2b7e03b583d810394
#
_cell.length_a   1.000
_cell.length_b   1.000
_cell.length_c   1.000
_cell.angle_alpha   90.00
_cell.angle_beta   90.00
_cell.angle_gamma   90.00
#
_symmetry.space_group_name_H-M   'P 1'
#
loop_
_entity.id
_entity.type
_entity.pdbx_description
1 polymer ?
#
loop_
_entity_poly.entity_id
_entity_poly.type
_entity_poly.pdbx_seq_one_letter_code
_entity_poly.pdbx_strand_id
1 'polypeptide(L)'
;MSERVPSVIAAGISLVIIAYACATAPTTNTSPAASPQANPPVTAQAPGGPPGQRPPLTDSARRVRDSVNSARRDSGAAMVMRSIAGHENEPAEKVFKNIKILQGIPAGRLVNIMNMGFGRSLGVSCGFCHVPGKWDLDDKQEKETARLMFTMVQTINRDYMSKVPSERGGPPVVNCFTCHRGNAQPMGPTPGGPPPGARPTGE
;
A
#
# COMPACT_ATOMS: atom_id res chain seq x y z
N MET A 1 21.61 -68.09 -0.10
CA MET A 1 20.27 -68.56 0.21
C MET A 1 19.38 -67.38 -0.16
N SER A 2 19.03 -67.22 -1.39
CA SER A 2 17.90 -67.85 -2.16
C SER A 2 16.60 -67.61 -1.44
N GLU A 3 15.78 -66.88 -2.01
CA GLU A 3 14.54 -67.02 -2.79
C GLU A 3 13.53 -65.98 -2.35
N ARG A 4 12.62 -65.46 -3.03
CA ARG A 4 11.97 -65.62 -4.35
C ARG A 4 10.98 -64.46 -4.50
N VAL A 5 10.89 -63.93 -5.70
CA VAL A 5 9.76 -63.15 -6.17
C VAL A 5 8.62 -64.09 -6.62
N PRO A 6 7.38 -63.65 -6.52
CA PRO A 6 6.39 -63.88 -7.59
C PRO A 6 5.69 -62.53 -7.94
N SER A 7 5.78 -62.07 -9.13
CA SER A 7 4.98 -62.26 -10.33
C SER A 7 3.45 -61.98 -10.22
N VAL A 8 3.08 -60.84 -10.81
CA VAL A 8 1.99 -60.61 -11.77
C VAL A 8 0.54 -60.97 -11.38
N ILE A 9 -0.31 -59.97 -11.30
CA ILE A 9 -1.66 -60.04 -11.87
C ILE A 9 -1.94 -58.70 -12.63
N ALA A 10 -2.06 -58.85 -13.94
CA ALA A 10 -2.62 -57.84 -14.82
C ALA A 10 -4.16 -57.94 -14.74
N ALA A 11 -4.81 -56.84 -14.43
CA ALA A 11 -6.26 -56.74 -14.55
C ALA A 11 -6.60 -55.55 -15.46
N GLY A 12 -7.27 -55.84 -16.52
CA GLY A 12 -7.62 -54.99 -17.65
C GLY A 12 -8.51 -53.82 -17.24
N ILE A 13 -8.20 -52.66 -17.74
CA ILE A 13 -9.03 -51.47 -17.68
C ILE A 13 -9.89 -51.43 -18.94
N SER A 14 -11.18 -51.76 -18.81
CA SER A 14 -12.18 -51.51 -19.83
C SER A 14 -12.40 -50.04 -20.04
N LEU A 15 -12.08 -49.58 -21.23
CA LEU A 15 -12.31 -48.19 -21.69
C LEU A 15 -13.80 -48.06 -22.02
N VAL A 16 -14.58 -47.40 -21.20
CA VAL A 16 -15.94 -46.98 -21.54
C VAL A 16 -15.85 -45.58 -22.13
N ILE A 17 -15.98 -45.51 -23.46
CA ILE A 17 -16.10 -44.24 -24.19
C ILE A 17 -17.57 -43.84 -24.13
N ILE A 18 -17.89 -42.83 -23.27
CA ILE A 18 -19.19 -42.20 -23.32
C ILE A 18 -19.06 -40.98 -24.24
N ALA A 19 -19.63 -41.13 -25.42
CA ALA A 19 -19.79 -40.03 -26.36
C ALA A 19 -20.89 -39.08 -25.87
N TYR A 20 -20.52 -37.93 -25.34
CA TYR A 20 -21.45 -36.84 -25.13
C TYR A 20 -21.61 -36.05 -26.43
N ALA A 21 -22.78 -36.17 -27.04
CA ALA A 21 -23.20 -35.30 -28.14
C ALA A 21 -23.42 -33.89 -27.58
N CYS A 22 -22.52 -32.95 -27.90
CA CYS A 22 -22.75 -31.53 -27.67
C CYS A 22 -23.81 -31.02 -28.66
N ALA A 23 -25.01 -30.80 -28.16
CA ALA A 23 -26.00 -29.97 -28.84
C ALA A 23 -25.60 -28.51 -28.64
N THR A 24 -25.07 -27.89 -29.69
CA THR A 24 -24.80 -26.46 -29.74
C THR A 24 -26.10 -25.69 -29.95
N ALA A 25 -26.68 -25.14 -28.88
CA ALA A 25 -27.69 -24.11 -28.99
C ALA A 25 -26.99 -22.73 -29.11
N PRO A 26 -27.39 -21.88 -30.06
CA PRO A 26 -26.87 -20.53 -30.13
C PRO A 26 -27.51 -19.68 -29.02
N THR A 27 -26.80 -19.46 -27.95
CA THR A 27 -27.16 -18.43 -26.96
C THR A 27 -26.72 -17.09 -27.52
N THR A 28 -27.65 -16.34 -28.05
CA THR A 28 -27.48 -14.89 -28.29
C THR A 28 -27.38 -14.22 -26.94
N ASN A 29 -26.15 -14.04 -26.46
CA ASN A 29 -25.86 -13.29 -25.25
C ASN A 29 -25.88 -11.82 -25.61
N THR A 30 -27.09 -11.23 -25.69
CA THR A 30 -27.24 -9.76 -25.72
C THR A 30 -27.02 -9.25 -24.33
N SER A 31 -25.77 -9.04 -23.99
CA SER A 31 -25.40 -8.27 -22.78
C SER A 31 -25.88 -6.83 -23.00
N PRO A 32 -26.71 -6.28 -22.12
CA PRO A 32 -27.06 -4.87 -22.24
C PRO A 32 -25.75 -4.07 -22.10
N ALA A 33 -25.47 -3.26 -23.12
CA ALA A 33 -24.36 -2.31 -23.10
C ALA A 33 -24.51 -1.45 -21.84
N ALA A 34 -23.55 -1.59 -20.94
CA ALA A 34 -23.44 -0.69 -19.80
C ALA A 34 -23.29 0.72 -20.36
N SER A 35 -24.31 1.54 -20.18
CA SER A 35 -24.26 2.95 -20.46
C SER A 35 -23.03 3.54 -19.76
N PRO A 36 -22.23 4.41 -20.42
CA PRO A 36 -21.19 5.13 -19.75
C PRO A 36 -21.83 5.90 -18.59
N GLN A 37 -21.54 5.51 -17.37
CA GLN A 37 -21.90 6.31 -16.21
C GLN A 37 -21.14 7.63 -16.37
N ALA A 38 -21.87 8.67 -16.78
CA ALA A 38 -21.38 10.03 -16.75
C ALA A 38 -20.86 10.30 -15.34
N ASN A 39 -19.58 10.60 -15.22
CA ASN A 39 -19.04 11.13 -13.98
C ASN A 39 -19.93 12.29 -13.55
N PRO A 40 -20.36 12.36 -12.28
CA PRO A 40 -21.11 13.50 -11.80
C PRO A 40 -20.31 14.76 -12.15
N PRO A 41 -20.97 15.83 -12.58
CA PRO A 41 -20.29 17.06 -12.96
C PRO A 41 -19.38 17.47 -11.80
N VAL A 42 -18.10 17.66 -12.09
CA VAL A 42 -17.16 18.25 -11.14
C VAL A 42 -17.78 19.59 -10.77
N THR A 43 -18.41 19.65 -9.60
CA THR A 43 -18.99 20.86 -9.07
C THR A 43 -17.94 21.93 -9.12
N ALA A 44 -18.29 23.03 -9.82
CA ALA A 44 -17.45 24.16 -10.06
C ALA A 44 -16.62 24.50 -8.82
N GLN A 45 -15.31 24.50 -8.99
CA GLN A 45 -14.40 25.04 -8.01
C GLN A 45 -14.83 26.48 -7.71
N ALA A 46 -15.07 26.76 -6.44
CA ALA A 46 -15.22 28.10 -5.96
C ALA A 46 -14.04 28.97 -6.47
N PRO A 47 -14.26 30.25 -6.82
CA PRO A 47 -13.28 31.11 -7.46
C PRO A 47 -11.99 31.16 -6.64
N GLY A 48 -10.88 30.91 -7.31
CA GLY A 48 -9.59 30.56 -6.76
C GLY A 48 -8.98 31.58 -5.83
N GLY A 49 -8.62 31.10 -4.67
CA GLY A 49 -7.46 31.61 -3.98
C GLY A 49 -6.18 31.10 -4.65
N PRO A 50 -5.03 31.72 -4.41
CA PRO A 50 -3.76 31.34 -5.03
C PRO A 50 -3.48 29.85 -4.79
N PRO A 51 -2.89 29.11 -5.77
CA PRO A 51 -2.61 27.70 -5.63
C PRO A 51 -1.66 27.47 -4.45
N GLY A 52 -2.14 26.84 -3.38
CA GLY A 52 -1.35 26.48 -2.19
C GLY A 52 -2.03 26.69 -0.85
N GLN A 53 -3.09 27.45 -0.76
CA GLN A 53 -3.75 27.72 0.53
C GLN A 53 -5.15 27.10 0.58
N ARG A 54 -5.23 25.79 0.81
CA ARG A 54 -6.48 25.23 1.32
C ARG A 54 -6.64 25.71 2.77
N PRO A 55 -7.77 26.31 3.16
CA PRO A 55 -8.00 26.69 4.53
C PRO A 55 -7.83 25.44 5.44
N PRO A 56 -7.29 25.60 6.64
CA PRO A 56 -7.14 24.49 7.57
C PRO A 56 -8.51 23.85 7.81
N LEU A 57 -8.53 22.51 7.71
CA LEU A 57 -9.76 21.75 7.98
C LEU A 57 -10.21 22.04 9.43
N THR A 58 -11.52 22.21 9.62
CA THR A 58 -12.11 22.21 10.96
C THR A 58 -11.84 20.88 11.66
N ASP A 59 -11.85 20.86 12.97
CA ASP A 59 -11.60 19.64 13.76
C ASP A 59 -12.58 18.53 13.44
N SER A 60 -13.84 18.86 13.18
CA SER A 60 -14.84 17.89 12.74
C SER A 60 -14.53 17.31 11.36
N ALA A 61 -14.20 18.14 10.39
CA ALA A 61 -13.80 17.71 9.05
C ALA A 61 -12.52 16.86 9.07
N ARG A 62 -11.58 17.20 9.96
CA ARG A 62 -10.37 16.40 10.18
C ARG A 62 -10.70 15.01 10.71
N ARG A 63 -11.53 14.90 11.74
CA ARG A 63 -11.95 13.61 12.31
C ARG A 63 -12.67 12.72 11.27
N VAL A 64 -13.56 13.28 10.47
CA VAL A 64 -14.24 12.55 9.39
C VAL A 64 -13.23 12.04 8.37
N ARG A 65 -12.33 12.91 7.89
CA ARG A 65 -11.25 12.51 6.98
C ARG A 65 -10.41 11.36 7.55
N ASP A 66 -10.01 11.47 8.80
CA ASP A 66 -9.14 10.49 9.45
C ASP A 66 -9.84 9.14 9.62
N SER A 67 -11.13 9.16 9.97
CA SER A 67 -11.97 7.95 10.04
C SER A 67 -12.10 7.28 8.67
N VAL A 68 -12.42 8.03 7.61
CA VAL A 68 -12.52 7.51 6.24
C VAL A 68 -11.19 6.94 5.76
N ASN A 69 -10.09 7.65 6.00
CA ASN A 69 -8.77 7.17 5.62
C ASN A 69 -8.36 5.91 6.40
N SER A 70 -8.71 5.82 7.69
CA SER A 70 -8.47 4.62 8.48
C SER A 70 -9.21 3.42 7.90
N ALA A 71 -10.52 3.52 7.67
CA ALA A 71 -11.31 2.45 7.10
C ALA A 71 -10.78 1.98 5.74
N ARG A 72 -10.34 2.92 4.88
CA ARG A 72 -9.74 2.61 3.57
C ARG A 72 -8.40 1.88 3.71
N ARG A 73 -7.56 2.29 4.66
CA ARG A 73 -6.29 1.61 4.93
C ARG A 73 -6.51 0.19 5.41
N ASP A 74 -7.39 0.01 6.39
CA ASP A 74 -7.64 -1.29 7.01
C ASP A 74 -8.23 -2.27 5.99
N SER A 75 -9.18 -1.81 5.17
CA SER A 75 -9.75 -2.60 4.07
C SER A 75 -8.69 -2.95 3.01
N GLY A 76 -7.83 -1.99 2.64
CA GLY A 76 -6.74 -2.21 1.70
C GLY A 76 -5.71 -3.21 2.23
N ALA A 77 -5.29 -3.05 3.48
CA ALA A 77 -4.34 -3.96 4.13
C ALA A 77 -4.94 -5.38 4.22
N ALA A 78 -6.20 -5.52 4.61
CA ALA A 78 -6.87 -6.82 4.66
C ALA A 78 -6.97 -7.48 3.28
N MET A 79 -7.20 -6.70 2.23
CA MET A 79 -7.23 -7.21 0.85
C MET A 79 -5.85 -7.74 0.43
N VAL A 80 -4.78 -6.98 0.69
CA VAL A 80 -3.41 -7.41 0.37
C VAL A 80 -3.03 -8.62 1.20
N MET A 81 -3.34 -8.66 2.49
CA MET A 81 -3.07 -9.84 3.34
C MET A 81 -3.74 -11.09 2.81
N ARG A 82 -4.99 -11.00 2.34
CA ARG A 82 -5.67 -12.15 1.70
C ARG A 82 -4.98 -12.59 0.41
N SER A 83 -4.43 -11.65 -0.37
CA SER A 83 -3.76 -11.99 -1.64
C SER A 83 -2.41 -12.67 -1.46
N ILE A 84 -1.80 -12.57 -0.27
CA ILE A 84 -0.52 -13.21 0.07
C ILE A 84 -0.69 -14.35 1.07
N ALA A 85 -1.91 -14.86 1.24
CA ALA A 85 -2.19 -15.93 2.20
C ALA A 85 -1.27 -17.15 1.98
N GLY A 86 -0.61 -17.60 3.05
CA GLY A 86 0.40 -18.65 3.02
C GLY A 86 1.83 -18.19 2.74
N HIS A 87 2.04 -16.92 2.35
CA HIS A 87 3.34 -16.33 2.05
C HIS A 87 3.73 -15.19 2.99
N GLU A 88 2.97 -14.96 4.05
CA GLU A 88 3.10 -13.81 4.96
C GLU A 88 4.48 -13.76 5.64
N ASN A 89 5.09 -14.91 5.86
CA ASN A 89 6.39 -15.03 6.52
C ASN A 89 7.58 -15.02 5.55
N GLU A 90 7.33 -15.07 4.25
CA GLU A 90 8.40 -14.99 3.26
C GLU A 90 8.96 -13.56 3.19
N PRO A 91 10.24 -13.40 2.77
CA PRO A 91 10.82 -12.08 2.53
C PRO A 91 9.97 -11.24 1.58
N ALA A 92 9.73 -9.99 1.95
CA ALA A 92 8.84 -9.09 1.22
C ALA A 92 9.19 -8.97 -0.28
N GLU A 93 10.48 -8.96 -0.62
CA GLU A 93 10.97 -8.87 -1.99
C GLU A 93 10.72 -10.13 -2.83
N LYS A 94 10.40 -11.26 -2.20
CA LYS A 94 9.99 -12.49 -2.91
C LYS A 94 8.50 -12.51 -3.24
N VAL A 95 7.70 -11.86 -2.41
CA VAL A 95 6.23 -11.83 -2.51
C VAL A 95 5.75 -10.62 -3.30
N PHE A 96 6.38 -9.48 -3.10
CA PHE A 96 6.03 -8.22 -3.76
C PHE A 96 7.11 -7.78 -4.74
N LYS A 97 6.68 -7.09 -5.79
CA LYS A 97 7.59 -6.48 -6.77
C LYS A 97 8.03 -5.08 -6.33
N ASN A 98 9.19 -4.64 -6.83
CA ASN A 98 9.70 -3.28 -6.68
C ASN A 98 9.91 -2.84 -5.20
N ILE A 99 10.36 -3.77 -4.36
CA ILE A 99 10.72 -3.47 -2.97
C ILE A 99 12.14 -2.89 -2.94
N LYS A 100 12.23 -1.55 -2.80
CA LYS A 100 13.51 -0.81 -2.73
C LYS A 100 13.98 -0.55 -1.30
N ILE A 101 13.04 -0.49 -0.37
CA ILE A 101 13.26 -0.33 1.07
C ILE A 101 12.56 -1.48 1.81
N LEU A 102 12.91 -1.73 3.06
CA LEU A 102 12.29 -2.79 3.88
C LEU A 102 12.47 -4.20 3.28
N GLN A 103 13.62 -4.45 2.64
CA GLN A 103 14.01 -5.79 2.19
C GLN A 103 14.30 -6.71 3.39
N GLY A 104 14.13 -8.01 3.20
CA GLY A 104 14.41 -9.02 4.20
C GLY A 104 13.38 -9.14 5.33
N ILE A 105 12.38 -8.25 5.38
CA ILE A 105 11.29 -8.38 6.37
C ILE A 105 10.19 -9.30 5.83
N PRO A 106 9.42 -9.98 6.71
CA PRO A 106 8.27 -10.77 6.30
C PRO A 106 7.23 -9.94 5.53
N ALA A 107 6.63 -10.52 4.49
CA ALA A 107 5.64 -9.84 3.64
C ALA A 107 4.44 -9.30 4.44
N GLY A 108 3.92 -10.08 5.38
CA GLY A 108 2.83 -9.62 6.25
C GLY A 108 3.23 -8.43 7.14
N ARG A 109 4.49 -8.39 7.59
CA ARG A 109 5.02 -7.26 8.35
C ARG A 109 5.14 -6.01 7.47
N LEU A 110 5.52 -6.16 6.19
CA LEU A 110 5.54 -5.04 5.24
C LEU A 110 4.16 -4.39 5.14
N VAL A 111 3.10 -5.18 4.95
CA VAL A 111 1.71 -4.66 4.87
C VAL A 111 1.34 -3.89 6.13
N ASN A 112 1.69 -4.40 7.31
CA ASN A 112 1.44 -3.71 8.57
C ASN A 112 2.21 -2.39 8.67
N ILE A 113 3.49 -2.36 8.26
CA ILE A 113 4.29 -1.12 8.23
C ILE A 113 3.67 -0.11 7.26
N MET A 114 3.19 -0.52 6.08
CA MET A 114 2.50 0.37 5.15
C MET A 114 1.22 0.94 5.75
N ASN A 115 0.42 0.13 6.46
CA ASN A 115 -0.81 0.58 7.10
C ASN A 115 -0.53 1.50 8.32
N MET A 116 0.22 0.99 9.29
CA MET A 116 0.40 1.65 10.57
C MET A 116 1.59 2.63 10.57
N GLY A 117 2.70 2.26 9.96
CA GLY A 117 3.91 3.08 9.90
C GLY A 117 3.74 4.28 8.98
N PHE A 118 3.41 4.05 7.73
CA PHE A 118 3.24 5.13 6.74
C PHE A 118 1.83 5.73 6.78
N GLY A 119 0.81 4.94 6.49
CA GLY A 119 -0.54 5.43 6.27
C GLY A 119 -1.11 6.17 7.48
N ARG A 120 -1.04 5.58 8.68
CA ARG A 120 -1.53 6.21 9.91
C ARG A 120 -0.71 7.43 10.29
N SER A 121 0.61 7.34 10.18
CA SER A 121 1.49 8.45 10.55
C SER A 121 1.29 9.70 9.70
N LEU A 122 0.91 9.52 8.42
CA LEU A 122 0.62 10.61 7.49
C LEU A 122 -0.88 10.96 7.43
N GLY A 123 -1.77 10.17 8.03
CA GLY A 123 -3.22 10.39 7.97
C GLY A 123 -3.82 10.15 6.58
N VAL A 124 -3.20 9.32 5.74
CA VAL A 124 -3.60 9.08 4.35
C VAL A 124 -4.01 7.62 4.12
N SER A 125 -4.73 7.35 3.04
CA SER A 125 -5.04 5.99 2.58
C SER A 125 -3.95 5.44 1.66
N CYS A 126 -3.99 4.13 1.34
CA CYS A 126 -3.02 3.46 0.46
C CYS A 126 -2.94 4.15 -0.92
N GLY A 127 -4.07 4.63 -1.44
CA GLY A 127 -4.15 5.33 -2.72
C GLY A 127 -3.42 6.67 -2.79
N PHE A 128 -2.93 7.20 -1.68
CA PHE A 128 -2.11 8.41 -1.67
C PHE A 128 -0.75 8.17 -2.34
N CYS A 129 -0.09 7.06 -2.00
CA CYS A 129 1.23 6.70 -2.55
C CYS A 129 1.17 5.64 -3.63
N HIS A 130 0.11 4.83 -3.71
CA HIS A 130 -0.02 3.73 -4.64
C HIS A 130 -1.18 3.91 -5.61
N VAL A 131 -1.07 3.32 -6.80
CA VAL A 131 -2.21 3.08 -7.67
C VAL A 131 -2.89 1.80 -7.16
N PRO A 132 -4.18 1.85 -6.77
CA PRO A 132 -4.87 0.68 -6.25
C PRO A 132 -4.79 -0.52 -7.20
N GLY A 133 -4.40 -1.69 -6.67
CA GLY A 133 -4.20 -2.91 -7.46
C GLY A 133 -2.90 -2.98 -8.25
N LYS A 134 -2.12 -1.90 -8.33
CA LYS A 134 -0.82 -1.83 -8.98
C LYS A 134 0.22 -1.28 -8.01
N TRP A 135 0.47 -2.05 -6.95
CA TRP A 135 1.29 -1.63 -5.80
C TRP A 135 2.75 -1.40 -6.14
N ASP A 136 3.24 -2.04 -7.19
CA ASP A 136 4.62 -1.99 -7.67
C ASP A 136 4.95 -0.75 -8.51
N LEU A 137 3.97 -0.08 -9.11
CA LEU A 137 4.20 1.10 -9.94
C LEU A 137 4.76 2.29 -9.13
N ASP A 138 5.65 3.04 -9.75
CA ASP A 138 6.25 4.26 -9.20
C ASP A 138 5.67 5.55 -9.82
N ASP A 139 4.41 5.49 -10.31
CA ASP A 139 3.73 6.59 -11.00
C ASP A 139 3.44 7.80 -10.08
N LYS A 140 3.46 7.56 -8.76
CA LYS A 140 3.17 8.60 -7.78
C LYS A 140 4.43 9.07 -7.08
N GLN A 141 4.68 10.37 -7.17
CA GLN A 141 5.86 10.99 -6.55
C GLN A 141 5.85 10.83 -5.02
N GLU A 142 4.67 10.76 -4.41
CA GLU A 142 4.52 10.54 -2.97
C GLU A 142 5.16 9.23 -2.51
N LYS A 143 5.17 8.20 -3.37
CA LYS A 143 5.83 6.93 -3.09
C LYS A 143 7.34 7.07 -3.01
N GLU A 144 7.95 7.82 -3.92
CA GLU A 144 9.39 8.09 -3.91
C GLU A 144 9.76 9.02 -2.74
N THR A 145 8.96 10.05 -2.48
CA THR A 145 9.13 10.92 -1.31
C THR A 145 9.10 10.10 -0.02
N ALA A 146 8.19 9.13 0.10
CA ALA A 146 8.13 8.27 1.27
C ALA A 146 9.39 7.40 1.45
N ARG A 147 10.01 6.93 0.36
CA ARG A 147 11.30 6.22 0.42
C ARG A 147 12.43 7.11 0.93
N LEU A 148 12.51 8.34 0.42
CA LEU A 148 13.50 9.31 0.88
C LEU A 148 13.30 9.67 2.36
N MET A 149 12.06 9.90 2.79
CA MET A 149 11.72 10.16 4.19
C MET A 149 12.07 8.97 5.09
N PHE A 150 11.85 7.76 4.63
CA PHE A 150 12.24 6.55 5.36
C PHE A 150 13.76 6.48 5.57
N THR A 151 14.53 6.73 4.52
CA THR A 151 16.00 6.80 4.61
C THR A 151 16.46 7.88 5.58
N MET A 152 15.85 9.06 5.54
CA MET A 152 16.13 10.16 6.48
C MET A 152 15.88 9.70 7.93
N VAL A 153 14.73 9.10 8.22
CA VAL A 153 14.40 8.62 9.58
C VAL A 153 15.41 7.57 10.05
N GLN A 154 15.81 6.65 9.18
CA GLN A 154 16.84 5.65 9.52
C GLN A 154 18.18 6.32 9.84
N THR A 155 18.59 7.30 9.03
CA THR A 155 19.82 8.07 9.26
C THR A 155 19.79 8.81 10.60
N ILE A 156 18.68 9.48 10.91
CA ILE A 156 18.51 10.17 12.20
C ILE A 156 18.63 9.17 13.36
N ASN A 157 17.97 8.04 13.28
CA ASN A 157 18.04 7.03 14.35
C ASN A 157 19.45 6.45 14.50
N ARG A 158 20.11 6.09 13.39
CA ARG A 158 21.45 5.50 13.40
C ARG A 158 22.51 6.49 13.87
N ASP A 159 22.50 7.70 13.32
CA ASP A 159 23.64 8.62 13.45
C ASP A 159 23.49 9.60 14.63
N TYR A 160 22.28 9.86 15.08
CA TYR A 160 21.99 10.82 16.15
C TYR A 160 21.31 10.16 17.35
N MET A 161 20.13 9.53 17.15
CA MET A 161 19.34 9.04 18.28
C MET A 161 20.02 7.89 19.03
N SER A 162 20.79 7.07 18.34
CA SER A 162 21.59 6.00 18.96
C SER A 162 22.62 6.51 19.99
N LYS A 163 23.00 7.77 19.91
CA LYS A 163 23.98 8.41 20.81
C LYS A 163 23.32 9.14 21.97
N VAL A 164 22.00 9.27 21.97
CA VAL A 164 21.27 9.94 23.05
C VAL A 164 21.15 9.01 24.24
N PRO A 165 21.68 9.35 25.42
CA PRO A 165 21.50 8.53 26.61
C PRO A 165 20.03 8.37 26.95
N SER A 166 19.64 7.18 27.39
CA SER A 166 18.28 6.89 27.79
C SER A 166 18.27 6.07 29.08
N GLU A 167 17.54 6.54 30.07
CA GLU A 167 17.35 5.85 31.34
C GLU A 167 16.33 4.70 31.22
N ARG A 168 15.63 4.56 30.09
CA ARG A 168 14.52 3.61 29.88
C ARG A 168 14.88 2.35 29.10
N GLY A 169 16.17 1.99 29.05
CA GLY A 169 16.58 0.69 28.48
C GLY A 169 16.74 0.65 26.96
N GLY A 170 17.22 1.73 26.36
CA GLY A 170 17.59 1.80 24.95
C GLY A 170 17.51 3.22 24.40
N PRO A 171 18.23 3.57 23.33
CA PRO A 171 18.20 4.91 22.78
C PRO A 171 16.78 5.27 22.33
N PRO A 172 16.38 6.54 22.46
CA PRO A 172 15.10 7.00 21.92
C PRO A 172 15.10 6.85 20.40
N VAL A 173 13.92 6.65 19.81
CA VAL A 173 13.77 6.53 18.36
C VAL A 173 12.76 7.54 17.83
N VAL A 174 13.05 8.11 16.68
CA VAL A 174 12.08 8.88 15.91
C VAL A 174 11.45 7.97 14.85
N ASN A 175 10.20 8.24 14.53
CA ASN A 175 9.47 7.58 13.47
C ASN A 175 8.63 8.58 12.67
N CYS A 176 7.93 8.13 11.64
CA CYS A 176 7.12 9.02 10.81
C CYS A 176 6.11 9.84 11.62
N PHE A 177 5.48 9.21 12.62
CA PHE A 177 4.48 9.89 13.46
C PHE A 177 5.07 11.00 14.33
N THR A 178 6.34 10.91 14.72
CA THR A 178 7.04 11.93 15.52
C THR A 178 6.93 13.32 14.89
N CYS A 179 7.06 13.39 13.56
CA CYS A 179 6.99 14.65 12.82
C CYS A 179 5.61 14.86 12.17
N HIS A 180 5.01 13.80 11.60
CA HIS A 180 3.80 13.92 10.78
C HIS A 180 2.49 13.99 11.58
N ARG A 181 2.37 13.27 12.69
CA ARG A 181 1.21 13.32 13.62
C ARG A 181 -0.15 13.21 12.91
N GLY A 182 -0.25 12.33 11.91
CA GLY A 182 -1.46 12.16 11.13
C GLY A 182 -1.66 13.18 10.02
N ASN A 183 -0.61 13.88 9.60
CA ASN A 183 -0.67 14.84 8.50
C ASN A 183 0.48 14.59 7.51
N ALA A 184 0.16 14.45 6.22
CA ALA A 184 1.16 14.25 5.18
C ALA A 184 2.15 15.45 5.07
N GLN A 185 1.72 16.64 5.43
CA GLN A 185 2.56 17.83 5.54
C GLN A 185 2.72 18.20 7.02
N PRO A 186 3.81 17.80 7.68
CA PRO A 186 3.98 17.98 9.13
C PRO A 186 4.09 19.44 9.54
N MET A 187 4.60 20.27 8.67
CA MET A 187 4.72 21.72 8.86
C MET A 187 3.85 22.40 7.82
N GLY A 188 2.77 23.04 8.27
CA GLY A 188 2.05 23.98 7.44
C GLY A 188 2.99 25.09 6.95
N PRO A 189 2.61 25.88 5.93
CA PRO A 189 3.40 27.00 5.51
C PRO A 189 3.72 27.88 6.73
N THR A 190 5.00 28.09 6.99
CA THR A 190 5.45 28.99 8.06
C THR A 190 4.87 30.37 7.75
N PRO A 191 4.13 31.00 8.67
CA PRO A 191 3.68 32.38 8.42
C PRO A 191 4.87 33.25 8.05
N GLY A 192 4.89 33.80 6.81
CA GLY A 192 6.02 34.58 6.28
C GLY A 192 7.19 33.79 5.70
N GLY A 193 7.12 32.46 5.68
CA GLY A 193 8.13 31.63 5.01
C GLY A 193 7.92 31.55 3.50
N PRO A 194 8.94 31.15 2.73
CA PRO A 194 8.82 30.98 1.29
C PRO A 194 7.76 29.89 1.00
N PRO A 195 7.03 30.01 -0.13
CA PRO A 195 6.04 29.03 -0.52
C PRO A 195 6.68 27.63 -0.68
N PRO A 196 5.92 26.54 -0.40
CA PRO A 196 6.41 25.18 -0.61
C PRO A 196 6.89 25.02 -2.05
N GLY A 197 8.16 24.62 -2.21
CA GLY A 197 8.78 24.45 -3.53
C GLY A 197 9.62 25.64 -4.01
N ALA A 198 9.68 26.73 -3.32
CA ALA A 198 10.68 27.78 -3.60
C ALA A 198 12.08 27.24 -3.28
N ARG A 199 12.92 27.12 -4.29
CA ARG A 199 14.36 26.84 -4.07
C ARG A 199 14.95 28.01 -3.32
N PRO A 200 15.83 27.79 -2.33
CA PRO A 200 16.65 28.86 -1.80
C PRO A 200 17.41 29.48 -2.98
N THR A 201 17.18 30.78 -3.22
CA THR A 201 18.04 31.56 -4.10
C THR A 201 19.37 31.61 -3.41
N GLY A 202 20.34 30.80 -3.90
CA GLY A 202 21.68 30.77 -3.37
C GLY A 202 22.34 32.15 -3.49
N GLU A 203 22.88 32.65 -2.41
CA GLU A 203 24.02 33.56 -2.42
C GLU A 203 25.30 32.75 -2.61
#